data_e7792ae987f5633fc81cfe2711095b6b
#
_entry.id   e7792ae987f5633fc81cfe2711095b6b
#
_cell.length_a   1.000
_cell.length_b   1.000
_cell.length_c   1.000
_cell.angle_alpha   90.00
_cell.angle_beta   90.00
_cell.angle_gamma   90.00
#
_symmetry.space_group_name_H-M   'P 1'
#
loop_
_entity.id
_entity.type
_entity.pdbx_description
1 polymer ?
#
loop_
_entity_poly.entity_id
_entity_poly.type
_entity_poly.pdbx_seq_one_letter_code
_entity_poly.pdbx_strand_id
1 'polypeptide(L)'
;RWRWSLRIIEYAAAVAAVVLALHYRHQANTPREWVEVYAGMGERREIVLPDSTHVWLNAGTKLIYPKQFNRSMRQVYLSGEMFADVRRDEDRPFIVSADRLEVKVLGTQFNLKSYQEDAKSEVSLVRGKVSVGIKASKMNGKLTLAPGDILRFNKTNNHIDFLNFDPDSYANWIDNNNFFFVEQTLGDIVADLRRHFAVEIVVTDKSLCDETYYASFVNEESLDEILDALNKDRLFSVRREAEVYYISPPLK
;
A
#
# COMPACT_ATOMS: atom_id res chain seq x y z
N ARG A 1 -28.39 -58.19 22.82
CA ARG A 1 -28.37 -56.84 23.47
C ARG A 1 -27.16 -56.00 22.98
N TRP A 2 -25.99 -56.57 22.82
CA TRP A 2 -24.76 -55.84 22.41
C TRP A 2 -24.83 -55.25 21.00
N ARG A 3 -25.44 -55.94 20.01
CA ARG A 3 -25.53 -55.45 18.63
C ARG A 3 -26.45 -54.21 18.50
N TRP A 4 -27.38 -53.99 19.40
CA TRP A 4 -28.23 -52.81 19.41
C TRP A 4 -27.51 -51.58 19.99
N SER A 5 -26.65 -51.75 20.96
CA SER A 5 -25.85 -50.65 21.52
C SER A 5 -24.81 -50.14 20.52
N LEU A 6 -24.19 -51.02 19.72
CA LEU A 6 -23.27 -50.60 18.67
C LEU A 6 -23.95 -49.77 17.58
N ARG A 7 -25.18 -50.14 17.15
CA ARG A 7 -25.92 -49.34 16.17
C ARG A 7 -26.32 -47.96 16.71
N ILE A 8 -26.66 -47.84 17.96
CA ILE A 8 -26.98 -46.55 18.58
C ILE A 8 -25.71 -45.62 18.59
N ILE A 9 -24.55 -46.19 18.86
CA ILE A 9 -23.28 -45.44 18.81
C ILE A 9 -22.95 -44.99 17.38
N GLU A 10 -23.16 -45.84 16.38
CA GLU A 10 -22.97 -45.50 14.95
C GLU A 10 -23.90 -44.37 14.50
N TYR A 11 -25.19 -44.40 14.88
CA TYR A 11 -26.14 -43.33 14.55
C TYR A 11 -25.78 -42.03 15.30
N ALA A 12 -25.37 -42.09 16.56
CA ALA A 12 -24.96 -40.92 17.31
C ALA A 12 -23.70 -40.27 16.72
N ALA A 13 -22.72 -41.07 16.29
CA ALA A 13 -21.52 -40.58 15.61
C ALA A 13 -21.86 -39.92 14.24
N ALA A 14 -22.78 -40.54 13.46
CA ALA A 14 -23.21 -39.98 12.18
C ALA A 14 -23.93 -38.62 12.37
N VAL A 15 -24.82 -38.54 13.36
CA VAL A 15 -25.52 -37.30 13.68
C VAL A 15 -24.52 -36.23 14.15
N ALA A 16 -23.57 -36.57 15.02
CA ALA A 16 -22.52 -35.64 15.47
C ALA A 16 -21.67 -35.14 14.28
N ALA A 17 -21.30 -36.02 13.35
CA ALA A 17 -20.56 -35.63 12.15
C ALA A 17 -21.35 -34.68 11.24
N VAL A 18 -22.65 -34.91 11.07
CA VAL A 18 -23.55 -34.02 10.29
C VAL A 18 -23.68 -32.67 10.97
N VAL A 19 -23.89 -32.65 12.29
CA VAL A 19 -23.99 -31.38 13.05
C VAL A 19 -22.69 -30.60 12.97
N LEU A 20 -21.53 -31.26 13.10
CA LEU A 20 -20.23 -30.63 12.94
C LEU A 20 -20.03 -30.10 11.53
N ALA A 21 -20.39 -30.86 10.50
CA ALA A 21 -20.31 -30.44 9.10
C ALA A 21 -21.21 -29.23 8.82
N LEU A 22 -22.44 -29.22 9.34
CA LEU A 22 -23.38 -28.09 9.21
C LEU A 22 -22.85 -26.87 9.96
N HIS A 23 -22.31 -27.04 11.15
CA HIS A 23 -21.68 -25.98 11.92
C HIS A 23 -20.47 -25.38 11.18
N TYR A 24 -19.63 -26.23 10.58
CA TYR A 24 -18.48 -25.80 9.78
C TYR A 24 -18.91 -25.05 8.51
N ARG A 25 -19.96 -25.53 7.81
CA ARG A 25 -20.54 -24.84 6.65
C ARG A 25 -21.19 -23.52 7.04
N HIS A 26 -21.86 -23.45 8.18
CA HIS A 26 -22.45 -22.20 8.67
C HIS A 26 -21.38 -21.15 8.98
N GLN A 27 -20.28 -21.52 9.66
CA GLN A 27 -19.15 -20.63 9.91
C GLN A 27 -18.44 -20.18 8.61
N ALA A 28 -18.38 -21.04 7.60
CA ALA A 28 -17.78 -20.70 6.30
C ALA A 28 -18.65 -19.74 5.47
N ASN A 29 -19.97 -19.74 5.67
CA ASN A 29 -20.93 -18.96 4.89
C ASN A 29 -21.45 -17.69 5.63
N THR A 30 -20.95 -17.37 6.82
CA THR A 30 -21.31 -16.10 7.46
C THR A 30 -20.79 -14.96 6.61
N PRO A 31 -21.66 -14.01 6.17
CA PRO A 31 -21.23 -12.84 5.42
C PRO A 31 -20.18 -12.08 6.26
N ARG A 32 -19.01 -11.85 5.68
CA ARG A 32 -18.00 -11.02 6.36
C ARG A 32 -18.45 -9.58 6.29
N GLU A 33 -18.56 -8.94 7.42
CA GLU A 33 -18.71 -7.49 7.47
C GLU A 33 -17.37 -6.84 7.12
N TRP A 34 -17.39 -5.98 6.10
CA TRP A 34 -16.23 -5.24 5.66
C TRP A 34 -16.28 -3.82 6.20
N VAL A 35 -15.13 -3.31 6.56
CA VAL A 35 -14.91 -1.92 6.94
C VAL A 35 -14.16 -1.26 5.81
N GLU A 36 -14.65 -0.11 5.37
CA GLU A 36 -13.97 0.77 4.43
C GLU A 36 -13.51 2.01 5.18
N VAL A 37 -12.22 2.35 5.03
CA VAL A 37 -11.63 3.58 5.56
C VAL A 37 -11.06 4.36 4.38
N TYR A 38 -11.36 5.66 4.35
CA TYR A 38 -10.88 6.57 3.33
C TYR A 38 -10.16 7.75 3.98
N ALA A 39 -8.91 7.99 3.59
CA ALA A 39 -8.18 9.22 3.86
C ALA A 39 -8.38 10.16 2.68
N GLY A 40 -8.97 11.33 2.90
CA GLY A 40 -9.20 12.35 1.87
C GLY A 40 -7.91 12.95 1.31
N MET A 41 -8.04 13.82 0.30
CA MET A 41 -6.92 14.65 -0.16
C MET A 41 -6.47 15.56 0.98
N GLY A 42 -5.16 15.71 1.20
CA GLY A 42 -4.60 16.46 2.31
C GLY A 42 -4.76 15.79 3.69
N GLU A 43 -5.35 14.60 3.74
CA GLU A 43 -5.60 13.90 5.00
C GLU A 43 -4.70 12.66 5.11
N ARG A 44 -4.20 12.42 6.32
CA ARG A 44 -3.57 11.15 6.72
C ARG A 44 -4.38 10.53 7.84
N ARG A 45 -4.46 9.21 7.86
CA ARG A 45 -5.19 8.47 8.91
C ARG A 45 -4.34 7.34 9.47
N GLU A 46 -4.26 7.31 10.80
CA GLU A 46 -3.78 6.13 11.51
C GLU A 46 -4.97 5.27 11.92
N ILE A 47 -4.86 3.96 11.73
CA ILE A 47 -5.83 2.97 12.13
C ILE A 47 -5.14 1.75 12.73
N VAL A 48 -5.83 1.09 13.67
CA VAL A 48 -5.42 -0.19 14.21
C VAL A 48 -6.38 -1.26 13.72
N LEU A 49 -5.85 -2.26 13.03
CA LEU A 49 -6.62 -3.37 12.50
C LEU A 49 -7.01 -4.39 13.60
N PRO A 50 -7.98 -5.30 13.34
CA PRO A 50 -8.47 -6.26 14.33
C PRO A 50 -7.41 -7.22 14.89
N ASP A 51 -6.25 -7.36 14.24
CA ASP A 51 -5.11 -8.16 14.71
C ASP A 51 -4.04 -7.34 15.45
N SER A 52 -4.33 -6.06 15.72
CA SER A 52 -3.40 -5.08 16.29
C SER A 52 -2.25 -4.68 15.35
N THR A 53 -2.40 -4.84 14.05
CA THR A 53 -1.54 -4.23 13.05
C THR A 53 -1.83 -2.74 12.99
N HIS A 54 -0.78 -1.89 13.04
CA HIS A 54 -0.90 -0.46 12.86
C HIS A 54 -0.72 -0.11 11.38
N VAL A 55 -1.59 0.74 10.86
CA VAL A 55 -1.57 1.17 9.46
C VAL A 55 -1.76 2.68 9.41
N TRP A 56 -0.88 3.36 8.67
CA TRP A 56 -0.99 4.77 8.34
C TRP A 56 -1.34 4.90 6.86
N LEU A 57 -2.47 5.51 6.59
CA LEU A 57 -2.98 5.76 5.24
C LEU A 57 -2.56 7.16 4.81
N ASN A 58 -1.96 7.28 3.64
CA ASN A 58 -1.62 8.57 3.03
C ASN A 58 -2.83 9.18 2.32
N ALA A 59 -2.73 10.45 1.91
CA ALA A 59 -3.79 11.20 1.26
C ALA A 59 -4.34 10.49 0.00
N GLY A 60 -5.65 10.56 -0.21
CA GLY A 60 -6.34 9.91 -1.34
C GLY A 60 -6.42 8.39 -1.24
N THR A 61 -6.21 7.79 -0.06
CA THR A 61 -6.13 6.33 0.12
C THR A 61 -7.41 5.72 0.61
N LYS A 62 -7.79 4.60 0.02
CA LYS A 62 -8.86 3.72 0.46
C LYS A 62 -8.30 2.38 0.92
N LEU A 63 -8.69 1.94 2.12
CA LEU A 63 -8.40 0.61 2.66
C LEU A 63 -9.69 -0.11 3.00
N ILE A 64 -9.80 -1.38 2.57
CA ILE A 64 -10.93 -2.24 2.88
C ILE A 64 -10.41 -3.48 3.59
N TYR A 65 -10.99 -3.79 4.76
CA TYR A 65 -10.62 -4.94 5.56
C TYR A 65 -11.84 -5.54 6.27
N PRO A 66 -11.84 -6.84 6.64
CA PRO A 66 -12.95 -7.45 7.36
C PRO A 66 -12.93 -7.05 8.83
N LYS A 67 -14.10 -6.87 9.47
CA LYS A 67 -14.19 -6.63 10.93
C LYS A 67 -13.46 -7.71 11.74
N GLN A 68 -13.35 -8.92 11.21
CA GLN A 68 -12.59 -10.02 11.80
C GLN A 68 -11.84 -10.78 10.71
N PHE A 69 -10.55 -10.98 10.91
CA PHE A 69 -9.75 -11.81 10.01
C PHE A 69 -10.12 -13.29 10.14
N ASN A 70 -9.92 -14.04 9.07
CA ASN A 70 -10.16 -15.48 9.11
C ASN A 70 -9.04 -16.23 9.86
N ARG A 71 -9.23 -17.55 10.02
CA ARG A 71 -8.28 -18.41 10.74
C ARG A 71 -7.02 -18.73 9.94
N SER A 72 -7.01 -18.49 8.63
CA SER A 72 -5.91 -18.89 7.74
C SER A 72 -5.11 -17.72 7.18
N MET A 73 -5.69 -16.52 7.13
CA MET A 73 -5.03 -15.34 6.56
C MET A 73 -5.66 -14.04 7.05
N ARG A 74 -4.90 -12.95 6.98
CA ARG A 74 -5.31 -11.57 7.28
C ARG A 74 -5.26 -10.77 5.98
N GLN A 75 -6.38 -10.70 5.25
CA GLN A 75 -6.42 -10.06 3.93
C GLN A 75 -7.07 -8.70 3.99
N VAL A 76 -6.42 -7.72 3.33
CA VAL A 76 -6.90 -6.35 3.12
C VAL A 76 -6.76 -5.96 1.65
N TYR A 77 -7.53 -4.95 1.22
CA TYR A 77 -7.50 -4.39 -0.13
C TYR A 77 -7.15 -2.91 -0.04
N LEU A 78 -6.18 -2.49 -0.83
CA LEU A 78 -5.65 -1.13 -0.87
C LEU A 78 -5.83 -0.51 -2.25
N SER A 79 -6.26 0.74 -2.28
CA SER A 79 -6.11 1.67 -3.41
C SER A 79 -5.55 2.96 -2.86
N GLY A 80 -4.28 3.26 -3.15
CA GLY A 80 -3.57 4.38 -2.55
C GLY A 80 -2.24 3.98 -1.92
N GLU A 81 -1.86 4.63 -0.85
CA GLU A 81 -0.59 4.39 -0.17
C GLU A 81 -0.79 4.14 1.33
N MET A 82 -0.16 3.09 1.83
CA MET A 82 -0.13 2.78 3.25
C MET A 82 1.27 2.39 3.72
N PHE A 83 1.62 2.85 4.89
CA PHE A 83 2.65 2.21 5.70
C PHE A 83 1.98 1.28 6.70
N ALA A 84 2.58 0.10 6.91
CA ALA A 84 2.06 -0.89 7.84
C ALA A 84 3.15 -1.43 8.76
N ASP A 85 2.90 -1.38 10.07
CA ASP A 85 3.64 -2.17 11.07
C ASP A 85 2.80 -3.39 11.41
N VAL A 86 3.07 -4.48 10.69
CA VAL A 86 2.26 -5.69 10.77
C VAL A 86 2.65 -6.52 11.98
N ARG A 87 1.67 -6.78 12.86
CA ARG A 87 1.84 -7.71 13.98
C ARG A 87 2.29 -9.08 13.50
N ARG A 88 3.36 -9.61 14.12
CA ARG A 88 3.91 -10.92 13.76
C ARG A 88 2.93 -12.05 14.07
N ASP A 89 2.63 -12.84 13.05
CA ASP A 89 1.79 -14.04 13.12
C ASP A 89 2.21 -14.97 11.97
N GLU A 90 2.91 -16.05 12.30
CA GLU A 90 3.49 -16.99 11.31
C GLU A 90 2.44 -17.96 10.76
N ASP A 91 1.38 -18.20 11.52
CA ASP A 91 0.30 -19.11 11.12
C ASP A 91 -0.70 -18.45 10.16
N ARG A 92 -0.85 -17.12 10.26
CA ARG A 92 -1.81 -16.35 9.46
C ARG A 92 -1.12 -15.20 8.74
N PRO A 93 -0.67 -15.42 7.51
CA PRO A 93 -0.03 -14.36 6.74
C PRO A 93 -0.94 -13.15 6.56
N PHE A 94 -0.35 -11.95 6.60
CA PHE A 94 -1.00 -10.70 6.23
C PHE A 94 -0.81 -10.48 4.73
N ILE A 95 -1.92 -10.28 4.02
CA ILE A 95 -1.95 -10.17 2.56
C ILE A 95 -2.60 -8.86 2.18
N VAL A 96 -1.88 -8.05 1.42
CA VAL A 96 -2.42 -6.82 0.83
C VAL A 96 -2.60 -7.03 -0.66
N SER A 97 -3.83 -6.86 -1.14
CA SER A 97 -4.15 -6.83 -2.56
C SER A 97 -4.29 -5.37 -3.00
N ALA A 98 -3.42 -4.91 -3.90
CA ALA A 98 -3.41 -3.56 -4.42
C ALA A 98 -3.20 -3.59 -5.94
N ASP A 99 -4.22 -3.21 -6.71
CA ASP A 99 -4.23 -3.28 -8.17
C ASP A 99 -3.69 -4.65 -8.67
N ARG A 100 -2.52 -4.66 -9.34
CA ARG A 100 -1.86 -5.86 -9.85
C ARG A 100 -0.89 -6.51 -8.87
N LEU A 101 -0.64 -5.90 -7.72
CA LEU A 101 0.27 -6.43 -6.70
C LEU A 101 -0.48 -7.23 -5.63
N GLU A 102 0.16 -8.27 -5.17
CA GLU A 102 -0.19 -9.00 -3.96
C GLU A 102 1.04 -9.06 -3.05
N VAL A 103 0.97 -8.36 -1.93
CA VAL A 103 2.05 -8.28 -0.94
C VAL A 103 1.71 -9.21 0.22
N LYS A 104 2.62 -10.16 0.54
CA LYS A 104 2.46 -11.13 1.62
C LYS A 104 3.57 -10.99 2.64
N VAL A 105 3.20 -10.85 3.93
CA VAL A 105 4.13 -10.71 5.05
C VAL A 105 3.66 -11.52 6.26
N LEU A 106 4.55 -11.76 7.25
CA LEU A 106 4.24 -12.46 8.49
C LEU A 106 4.37 -11.56 9.74
N GLY A 107 5.11 -10.46 9.64
CA GLY A 107 5.39 -9.50 10.70
C GLY A 107 6.49 -8.57 10.24
N THR A 108 6.13 -7.44 9.66
CA THR A 108 6.98 -6.67 8.76
C THR A 108 6.56 -5.21 8.79
N GLN A 109 7.52 -4.31 8.73
CA GLN A 109 7.29 -2.89 8.50
C GLN A 109 7.60 -2.57 7.03
N PHE A 110 6.61 -2.10 6.30
CA PHE A 110 6.75 -1.82 4.87
C PHE A 110 5.80 -0.71 4.42
N ASN A 111 6.14 -0.05 3.33
CA ASN A 111 5.26 0.85 2.60
C ASN A 111 4.77 0.18 1.32
N LEU A 112 3.52 0.41 0.98
CA LEU A 112 2.93 0.00 -0.30
C LEU A 112 2.19 1.18 -0.90
N LYS A 113 2.67 1.68 -2.04
CA LYS A 113 2.06 2.74 -2.85
C LYS A 113 1.51 2.14 -4.13
N SER A 114 0.20 2.26 -4.33
CA SER A 114 -0.49 1.71 -5.50
C SER A 114 -1.79 2.48 -5.77
N TYR A 115 -1.68 3.75 -6.14
CA TYR A 115 -2.82 4.54 -6.62
C TYR A 115 -3.23 4.06 -8.01
N GLN A 116 -4.52 4.02 -8.28
CA GLN A 116 -5.04 3.50 -9.55
C GLN A 116 -4.60 4.36 -10.74
N GLU A 117 -4.55 5.67 -10.55
CA GLU A 117 -4.17 6.67 -11.55
C GLU A 117 -2.66 6.76 -11.82
N ASP A 118 -1.81 6.30 -10.87
CA ASP A 118 -0.36 6.35 -11.04
C ASP A 118 0.12 5.29 -12.03
N ALA A 119 1.13 5.62 -12.82
CA ALA A 119 1.75 4.69 -13.78
C ALA A 119 2.55 3.57 -13.10
N LYS A 120 2.91 3.76 -11.83
CA LYS A 120 3.76 2.83 -11.07
C LYS A 120 3.09 2.42 -9.77
N SER A 121 3.44 1.22 -9.29
CA SER A 121 3.21 0.80 -7.91
C SER A 121 4.55 0.47 -7.26
N GLU A 122 4.68 0.75 -5.96
CA GLU A 122 5.95 0.61 -5.25
C GLU A 122 5.77 -0.11 -3.92
N VAL A 123 6.72 -0.99 -3.60
CA VAL A 123 6.82 -1.68 -2.30
C VAL A 123 8.18 -1.41 -1.72
N SER A 124 8.25 -0.77 -0.56
CA SER A 124 9.49 -0.46 0.15
C SER A 124 9.53 -1.21 1.48
N LEU A 125 10.61 -1.93 1.74
CA LEU A 125 10.74 -2.75 2.94
C LEU A 125 11.67 -2.10 3.97
N VAL A 126 11.10 -1.75 5.13
CA VAL A 126 11.86 -1.17 6.26
C VAL A 126 12.41 -2.27 7.17
N ARG A 127 11.58 -3.22 7.59
CA ARG A 127 11.99 -4.30 8.51
C ARG A 127 11.25 -5.60 8.23
N GLY A 128 11.94 -6.73 8.32
CA GLY A 128 11.36 -8.06 8.17
C GLY A 128 11.56 -8.64 6.79
N LYS A 129 10.52 -9.20 6.19
CA LYS A 129 10.55 -9.86 4.88
C LYS A 129 9.23 -9.67 4.15
N VAL A 130 9.30 -9.29 2.88
CA VAL A 130 8.14 -9.13 2.00
C VAL A 130 8.24 -10.11 0.84
N SER A 131 7.12 -10.74 0.51
CA SER A 131 6.94 -11.51 -0.74
C SER A 131 5.94 -10.80 -1.62
N VAL A 132 6.34 -10.40 -2.82
CA VAL A 132 5.51 -9.68 -3.80
C VAL A 132 5.15 -10.61 -4.93
N GLY A 133 3.86 -10.78 -5.17
CA GLY A 133 3.29 -11.41 -6.35
C GLY A 133 2.75 -10.36 -7.31
N ILE A 134 2.92 -10.54 -8.62
CA ILE A 134 2.37 -9.65 -9.65
C ILE A 134 1.30 -10.44 -10.41
N LYS A 135 0.03 -10.00 -10.28
CA LYS A 135 -1.10 -10.59 -11.01
C LYS A 135 -0.94 -10.32 -12.50
N ALA A 136 -1.27 -11.29 -13.32
CA ALA A 136 -1.16 -11.21 -14.79
C ALA A 136 0.27 -11.08 -15.36
N SER A 137 1.32 -11.21 -14.56
CA SER A 137 2.66 -11.42 -15.07
C SER A 137 2.85 -12.89 -15.47
N LYS A 138 3.51 -13.15 -16.62
CA LYS A 138 3.97 -14.50 -17.00
C LYS A 138 5.11 -15.00 -16.08
N MET A 139 5.56 -14.17 -15.16
CA MET A 139 6.55 -14.54 -14.15
C MET A 139 5.88 -15.41 -13.08
N ASN A 140 6.06 -16.73 -13.19
CA ASN A 140 5.61 -17.72 -12.22
C ASN A 140 6.39 -17.68 -10.89
N GLY A 141 6.90 -16.53 -10.45
CA GLY A 141 7.71 -16.38 -9.25
C GLY A 141 7.24 -15.25 -8.33
N LYS A 142 7.37 -15.49 -7.03
CA LYS A 142 7.24 -14.43 -6.02
C LYS A 142 8.60 -13.76 -5.85
N LEU A 143 8.61 -12.44 -5.91
CA LEU A 143 9.79 -11.63 -5.62
C LEU A 143 9.89 -11.44 -4.10
N THR A 144 11.09 -11.51 -3.58
CA THR A 144 11.35 -11.33 -2.14
C THR A 144 12.21 -10.10 -1.95
N LEU A 145 11.81 -9.24 -1.02
CA LEU A 145 12.56 -8.04 -0.62
C LEU A 145 13.26 -8.26 0.72
N ALA A 146 14.43 -7.66 0.86
CA ALA A 146 15.17 -7.47 2.11
C ALA A 146 15.02 -6.01 2.60
N PRO A 147 15.27 -5.73 3.89
CA PRO A 147 15.26 -4.35 4.40
C PRO A 147 16.17 -3.43 3.58
N GLY A 148 15.66 -2.25 3.21
CA GLY A 148 16.32 -1.31 2.32
C GLY A 148 15.99 -1.47 0.84
N ASP A 149 15.28 -2.53 0.44
CA ASP A 149 14.87 -2.72 -0.95
C ASP A 149 13.57 -1.96 -1.26
N ILE A 150 13.53 -1.39 -2.47
CA ILE A 150 12.33 -0.88 -3.13
C ILE A 150 12.10 -1.71 -4.40
N LEU A 151 10.89 -2.25 -4.54
CA LEU A 151 10.40 -2.82 -5.80
C LEU A 151 9.45 -1.82 -6.42
N ARG A 152 9.77 -1.35 -7.62
CA ARG A 152 8.93 -0.45 -8.42
C ARG A 152 8.40 -1.20 -9.63
N PHE A 153 7.09 -1.31 -9.74
CA PHE A 153 6.40 -1.97 -10.84
C PHE A 153 5.73 -0.94 -11.75
N ASN A 154 6.16 -0.85 -13.00
CA ASN A 154 5.54 -0.01 -14.01
C ASN A 154 4.32 -0.75 -14.62
N LYS A 155 3.14 -0.19 -14.42
CA LYS A 155 1.86 -0.78 -14.84
C LYS A 155 1.66 -0.74 -16.37
N THR A 156 2.33 0.19 -17.07
CA THR A 156 2.16 0.38 -18.51
C THR A 156 2.91 -0.67 -19.32
N ASN A 157 4.18 -0.91 -18.97
CA ASN A 157 5.07 -1.81 -19.71
C ASN A 157 5.42 -3.10 -18.96
N ASN A 158 4.90 -3.28 -17.72
CA ASN A 158 5.19 -4.39 -16.81
C ASN A 158 6.67 -4.51 -16.40
N HIS A 159 7.44 -3.44 -16.51
CA HIS A 159 8.83 -3.42 -16.06
C HIS A 159 8.91 -3.40 -14.54
N ILE A 160 9.97 -4.00 -14.00
CA ILE A 160 10.24 -4.04 -12.57
C ILE A 160 11.63 -3.51 -12.35
N ASP A 161 11.73 -2.46 -11.54
CA ASP A 161 12.98 -1.88 -11.07
C ASP A 161 13.20 -2.27 -9.61
N PHE A 162 14.45 -2.50 -9.25
CA PHE A 162 14.89 -2.64 -7.87
C PHE A 162 15.79 -1.46 -7.52
N LEU A 163 15.42 -0.73 -6.49
CA LEU A 163 16.14 0.40 -5.94
C LEU A 163 16.48 0.12 -4.49
N ASN A 164 17.34 0.94 -3.90
CA ASN A 164 17.70 0.84 -2.50
C ASN A 164 17.53 2.19 -1.80
N PHE A 165 17.21 2.13 -0.51
CA PHE A 165 17.11 3.29 0.37
C PHE A 165 17.67 2.93 1.75
N ASP A 166 17.92 3.96 2.57
CA ASP A 166 18.25 3.77 3.97
C ASP A 166 16.97 3.58 4.79
N PRO A 167 16.72 2.38 5.37
CA PRO A 167 15.50 2.10 6.13
C PRO A 167 15.29 3.03 7.34
N ASP A 168 16.37 3.49 7.98
CA ASP A 168 16.29 4.37 9.14
C ASP A 168 15.80 5.78 8.75
N SER A 169 16.13 6.23 7.54
CA SER A 169 15.63 7.48 6.99
C SER A 169 14.15 7.40 6.60
N TYR A 170 13.69 6.25 6.13
CA TYR A 170 12.33 6.07 5.62
C TYR A 170 11.26 6.03 6.72
N ALA A 171 11.60 5.51 7.90
CA ALA A 171 10.66 5.43 9.02
C ALA A 171 10.17 6.82 9.48
N ASN A 172 10.93 7.87 9.19
CA ASN A 172 10.63 9.23 9.64
C ASN A 172 9.48 9.93 8.86
N TRP A 173 9.03 9.42 7.69
CA TRP A 173 7.95 10.08 6.95
C TRP A 173 6.58 9.96 7.63
N ILE A 174 6.40 8.92 8.45
CA ILE A 174 5.14 8.67 9.16
C ILE A 174 4.89 9.76 10.19
N ASP A 175 5.96 10.18 10.88
CA ASP A 175 5.84 11.07 12.05
C ASP A 175 5.77 12.56 11.67
N ASN A 176 6.36 12.98 10.53
CA ASN A 176 6.65 14.39 10.28
C ASN A 176 6.26 14.92 8.89
N ASN A 177 5.25 14.35 8.21
CA ASN A 177 4.89 14.82 6.85
C ASN A 177 6.06 14.86 5.84
N ASN A 178 7.07 14.03 6.04
CA ASN A 178 8.27 14.02 5.23
C ASN A 178 8.03 13.43 3.82
N PHE A 179 8.81 13.90 2.85
CA PHE A 179 8.87 13.30 1.52
C PHE A 179 10.25 12.73 1.27
N PHE A 180 10.28 11.55 0.65
CA PHE A 180 11.52 10.92 0.18
C PHE A 180 11.32 10.51 -1.27
N PHE A 181 11.97 11.23 -2.16
CA PHE A 181 11.94 10.96 -3.59
C PHE A 181 13.24 10.25 -3.99
N VAL A 182 13.16 8.98 -4.33
CA VAL A 182 14.29 8.16 -4.79
C VAL A 182 14.08 7.82 -6.25
N GLU A 183 14.86 8.43 -7.14
CA GLU A 183 14.68 8.28 -8.60
C GLU A 183 13.21 8.46 -9.02
N GLN A 184 12.56 9.51 -8.51
CA GLN A 184 11.17 9.80 -8.86
C GLN A 184 11.09 10.86 -9.95
N THR A 185 10.19 10.64 -10.92
CA THR A 185 9.96 11.62 -11.99
C THR A 185 9.16 12.82 -11.46
N LEU A 186 9.33 14.00 -12.06
CA LEU A 186 8.53 15.18 -11.70
C LEU A 186 7.03 14.89 -11.79
N GLY A 187 6.60 14.11 -12.78
CA GLY A 187 5.21 13.70 -12.91
C GLY A 187 4.70 12.92 -11.70
N ASP A 188 5.47 11.95 -11.20
CA ASP A 188 5.14 11.17 -10.00
C ASP A 188 5.15 12.06 -8.75
N ILE A 189 6.15 12.96 -8.62
CA ILE A 189 6.26 13.92 -7.51
C ILE A 189 5.06 14.85 -7.48
N VAL A 190 4.69 15.43 -8.62
CA VAL A 190 3.52 16.32 -8.74
C VAL A 190 2.24 15.60 -8.31
N ALA A 191 2.08 14.33 -8.68
CA ALA A 191 0.92 13.54 -8.23
C ALA A 191 0.88 13.38 -6.71
N ASP A 192 2.04 13.16 -6.05
CA ASP A 192 2.14 13.08 -4.60
C ASP A 192 1.84 14.42 -3.92
N LEU A 193 2.40 15.51 -4.44
CA LEU A 193 2.18 16.86 -3.91
C LEU A 193 0.72 17.29 -4.04
N ARG A 194 0.05 16.99 -5.17
CA ARG A 194 -1.39 17.23 -5.35
C ARG A 194 -2.23 16.54 -4.28
N ARG A 195 -1.92 15.26 -3.98
CA ARG A 195 -2.62 14.49 -2.95
C ARG A 195 -2.37 15.06 -1.56
N HIS A 196 -1.11 15.34 -1.24
CA HIS A 196 -0.71 15.77 0.10
C HIS A 196 -1.23 17.18 0.43
N PHE A 197 -1.06 18.14 -0.47
CA PHE A 197 -1.48 19.54 -0.25
C PHE A 197 -2.93 19.82 -0.64
N ALA A 198 -3.64 18.83 -1.20
CA ALA A 198 -5.01 18.96 -1.72
C ALA A 198 -5.17 20.12 -2.72
N VAL A 199 -4.18 20.34 -3.58
CA VAL A 199 -4.13 21.43 -4.58
C VAL A 199 -4.07 20.87 -5.99
N GLU A 200 -4.44 21.70 -6.96
CA GLU A 200 -4.26 21.38 -8.39
C GLU A 200 -2.88 21.89 -8.85
N ILE A 201 -2.07 20.99 -9.44
CA ILE A 201 -0.79 21.31 -10.08
C ILE A 201 -0.82 20.82 -11.51
N VAL A 202 -0.65 21.71 -12.47
CA VAL A 202 -0.69 21.43 -13.90
C VAL A 202 0.72 21.57 -14.48
N VAL A 203 1.27 20.48 -15.02
CA VAL A 203 2.49 20.52 -15.82
C VAL A 203 2.11 20.76 -17.28
N THR A 204 2.48 21.91 -17.82
CA THR A 204 2.04 22.34 -19.15
C THR A 204 2.82 21.68 -20.29
N ASP A 205 4.04 21.21 -20.03
CA ASP A 205 4.87 20.49 -20.98
C ASP A 205 5.19 19.09 -20.44
N LYS A 206 4.76 18.05 -21.15
CA LYS A 206 4.96 16.66 -20.75
C LYS A 206 6.41 16.26 -20.67
N SER A 207 7.32 16.92 -21.38
CA SER A 207 8.76 16.61 -21.32
C SER A 207 9.34 16.85 -19.93
N LEU A 208 8.79 17.80 -19.17
CA LEU A 208 9.20 18.06 -17.78
C LEU A 208 8.82 16.89 -16.83
N CYS A 209 7.76 16.15 -17.16
CA CYS A 209 7.30 15.05 -16.31
C CYS A 209 8.33 13.91 -16.21
N ASP A 210 9.23 13.78 -17.18
CA ASP A 210 10.23 12.69 -17.22
C ASP A 210 11.53 13.03 -16.48
N GLU A 211 11.71 14.28 -16.04
CA GLU A 211 12.85 14.70 -15.22
C GLU A 211 12.85 13.95 -13.88
N THR A 212 14.00 13.38 -13.51
CA THR A 212 14.12 12.50 -12.34
C THR A 212 14.84 13.20 -11.20
N TYR A 213 14.33 13.01 -9.99
CA TYR A 213 14.81 13.67 -8.78
C TYR A 213 15.19 12.67 -7.68
N TYR A 214 16.22 13.07 -6.93
CA TYR A 214 16.55 12.57 -5.60
C TYR A 214 16.38 13.72 -4.63
N ALA A 215 15.42 13.64 -3.73
CA ALA A 215 15.19 14.70 -2.76
C ALA A 215 14.57 14.16 -1.47
N SER A 216 14.87 14.83 -0.38
CA SER A 216 14.31 14.55 0.94
C SER A 216 13.85 15.87 1.57
N PHE A 217 12.61 15.91 2.03
CA PHE A 217 11.98 17.03 2.71
C PHE A 217 11.51 16.52 4.07
N VAL A 218 12.11 17.06 5.14
CA VAL A 218 12.00 16.51 6.51
C VAL A 218 11.66 17.55 7.58
N ASN A 219 11.36 18.79 7.17
CA ASN A 219 11.12 19.91 8.07
C ASN A 219 9.74 20.54 7.86
N GLU A 220 8.76 19.74 7.42
CA GLU A 220 7.39 20.20 7.13
C GLU A 220 7.35 21.33 6.07
N GLU A 221 8.22 21.23 5.05
CA GLU A 221 8.31 22.23 3.99
C GLU A 221 6.95 22.44 3.31
N SER A 222 6.66 23.69 3.03
CA SER A 222 5.49 24.10 2.24
C SER A 222 5.63 23.67 0.78
N LEU A 223 4.51 23.64 0.05
CA LEU A 223 4.52 23.33 -1.38
C LEU A 223 5.44 24.28 -2.17
N ASP A 224 5.44 25.56 -1.84
CA ASP A 224 6.30 26.54 -2.53
C ASP A 224 7.78 26.24 -2.28
N GLU A 225 8.18 25.93 -1.04
CA GLU A 225 9.55 25.54 -0.70
C GLU A 225 9.99 24.25 -1.40
N ILE A 226 9.10 23.25 -1.47
CA ILE A 226 9.38 22.01 -2.19
C ILE A 226 9.59 22.27 -3.69
N LEU A 227 8.68 23.03 -4.33
CA LEU A 227 8.79 23.35 -5.74
C LEU A 227 10.02 24.20 -6.05
N ASP A 228 10.39 25.15 -5.19
CA ASP A 228 11.60 25.95 -5.33
C ASP A 228 12.86 25.08 -5.20
N ALA A 229 12.89 24.15 -4.25
CA ALA A 229 14.01 23.22 -4.07
C ALA A 229 14.19 22.28 -5.26
N LEU A 230 13.08 21.74 -5.79
CA LEU A 230 13.10 20.90 -7.02
C LEU A 230 13.53 21.67 -8.24
N ASN A 231 13.31 23.00 -8.28
CA ASN A 231 13.66 23.90 -9.38
C ASN A 231 15.00 24.60 -9.21
N LYS A 232 15.89 24.09 -8.36
CA LYS A 232 17.21 24.70 -8.08
C LYS A 232 18.03 24.96 -9.35
N ASP A 233 17.93 24.09 -10.34
CA ASP A 233 18.62 24.19 -11.62
C ASP A 233 17.84 24.99 -12.67
N ARG A 234 16.72 25.62 -12.28
CA ARG A 234 15.86 26.43 -13.14
C ARG A 234 15.36 25.71 -14.39
N LEU A 235 15.03 24.44 -14.26
CA LEU A 235 14.53 23.60 -15.34
C LEU A 235 13.09 23.93 -15.73
N PHE A 236 12.35 24.60 -14.84
CA PHE A 236 10.97 25.00 -15.08
C PHE A 236 10.65 26.36 -14.41
N SER A 237 9.51 26.92 -14.71
CA SER A 237 8.91 28.08 -14.05
C SER A 237 7.66 27.64 -13.30
N VAL A 238 7.44 28.18 -12.10
CA VAL A 238 6.21 27.96 -11.34
C VAL A 238 5.41 29.26 -11.33
N ARG A 239 4.12 29.17 -11.67
CA ARG A 239 3.16 30.26 -11.59
C ARG A 239 1.92 29.79 -10.84
N ARG A 240 1.47 30.56 -9.88
CA ARG A 240 0.25 30.30 -9.12
C ARG A 240 -0.88 31.23 -9.61
N GLU A 241 -2.01 30.65 -9.96
CA GLU A 241 -3.23 31.38 -10.28
C GLU A 241 -4.38 30.84 -9.42
N ALA A 242 -4.86 31.65 -8.50
CA ALA A 242 -5.80 31.21 -7.45
C ALA A 242 -5.27 29.97 -6.68
N GLU A 243 -5.97 28.84 -6.76
CA GLU A 243 -5.61 27.58 -6.10
C GLU A 243 -4.88 26.59 -7.05
N VAL A 244 -4.49 27.04 -8.26
CA VAL A 244 -3.84 26.19 -9.25
C VAL A 244 -2.38 26.61 -9.44
N TYR A 245 -1.49 25.64 -9.38
CA TYR A 245 -0.07 25.81 -9.70
C TYR A 245 0.20 25.33 -11.12
N TYR A 246 0.91 26.15 -11.90
CA TYR A 246 1.32 25.82 -13.27
C TYR A 246 2.84 25.67 -13.31
N ILE A 247 3.30 24.48 -13.73
CA ILE A 247 4.71 24.21 -13.99
C ILE A 247 4.90 24.22 -15.50
N SER A 248 5.74 25.12 -15.99
CA SER A 248 6.00 25.32 -17.42
C SER A 248 7.50 25.39 -17.71
N PRO A 249 7.97 25.19 -18.97
CA PRO A 249 9.36 25.47 -19.32
C PRO A 249 9.80 26.87 -18.88
N PRO A 250 11.13 27.07 -18.64
CA PRO A 250 11.65 28.38 -18.22
C PRO A 250 11.27 29.46 -19.22
N LEU A 251 10.92 30.62 -18.71
CA LEU A 251 10.74 31.81 -19.55
C LEU A 251 12.08 32.16 -20.21
N LYS A 252 12.10 32.24 -21.52
CA LYS A 252 13.29 32.64 -22.30
C LYS A 252 13.64 34.10 -22.06
#